data_e76da8a72b5ba198c0ef8cd3bd42ad85
#
_entry.id   e76da8a72b5ba198c0ef8cd3bd42ad85
#
_cell.length_a   1.000
_cell.length_b   1.000
_cell.length_c   1.000
_cell.angle_alpha   90.00
_cell.angle_beta   90.00
_cell.angle_gamma   90.00
#
_symmetry.space_group_name_H-M   'P 1'
#
loop_
_entity.id
_entity.type
_entity.pdbx_description
1 polymer ?
#
loop_
_entity_poly.entity_id
_entity_poly.type
_entity_poly.pdbx_seq_one_letter_code
_entity_poly.pdbx_strand_id
1 'polypeptide(L)'
;MSFDRLAPHYRWLERLLAGEVLQQARVAHLAALDQAENILLVGEGPGRFLQALRARQPAVPITVIDASTKMLEVARAVGSGPTTFIQADLIRDPLPTSEWDAIVTHCFLDCFAPLSLTQVIEKLARGATPRATWLITDFGLPPSGWRRQRARLAHALMYRTFRIATRLEAKQWADPSANLIENGFQLATRRAFSHGLIQADHWQRG
;
A
#
# COMPACT_ATOMS: atom_id res chain seq x y z
N MET A 1 -4.57 1.47 -14.34
CA MET A 1 -5.21 2.57 -13.56
C MET A 1 -4.16 3.67 -13.41
N SER A 2 -4.47 4.95 -13.68
CA SER A 2 -3.45 6.02 -13.58
C SER A 2 -3.92 7.15 -12.69
N PHE A 3 -3.09 7.54 -11.72
CA PHE A 3 -3.28 8.67 -10.82
C PHE A 3 -2.63 9.96 -11.34
N ASP A 4 -2.19 10.02 -12.58
CA ASP A 4 -1.48 11.16 -13.17
C ASP A 4 -2.23 12.50 -13.04
N ARG A 5 -3.56 12.47 -13.12
CA ARG A 5 -4.40 13.67 -12.97
C ARG A 5 -4.47 14.17 -11.53
N LEU A 6 -4.30 13.28 -10.56
CA LEU A 6 -4.35 13.63 -9.13
C LEU A 6 -2.97 13.92 -8.53
N ALA A 7 -1.89 13.47 -9.17
CA ALA A 7 -0.54 13.61 -8.62
C ALA A 7 -0.22 15.03 -8.12
N PRO A 8 -0.57 16.13 -8.84
CA PRO A 8 -0.30 17.49 -8.37
C PRO A 8 -1.10 17.88 -7.12
N HIS A 9 -2.29 17.28 -6.94
CA HIS A 9 -3.21 17.61 -5.85
C HIS A 9 -3.28 16.53 -4.77
N TYR A 10 -2.61 15.38 -5.00
CA TYR A 10 -2.68 14.22 -4.12
C TYR A 10 -2.27 14.54 -2.68
N ARG A 11 -1.17 15.29 -2.50
CA ARG A 11 -0.68 15.71 -1.18
C ARG A 11 -1.69 16.57 -0.41
N TRP A 12 -2.45 17.41 -1.11
CA TRP A 12 -3.48 18.25 -0.53
C TRP A 12 -4.72 17.44 -0.16
N LEU A 13 -5.17 16.56 -1.07
CA LEU A 13 -6.28 15.63 -0.82
C LEU A 13 -5.97 14.68 0.35
N GLU A 14 -4.77 14.13 0.39
CA GLU A 14 -4.32 13.28 1.48
C GLU A 14 -4.32 14.01 2.83
N ARG A 15 -3.84 15.25 2.87
CA ARG A 15 -3.87 16.09 4.10
C ARG A 15 -5.30 16.39 4.57
N LEU A 16 -6.22 16.61 3.66
CA LEU A 16 -7.62 16.88 3.97
C LEU A 16 -8.37 15.64 4.50
N LEU A 17 -8.09 14.47 3.94
CA LEU A 17 -8.84 13.24 4.22
C LEU A 17 -8.32 12.48 5.43
N ALA A 18 -7.03 12.43 5.66
CA ALA A 18 -6.43 11.60 6.70
C ALA A 18 -5.21 12.24 7.41
N GLY A 19 -4.66 13.34 6.86
CA GLY A 19 -3.60 14.13 7.48
C GLY A 19 -2.38 13.34 7.94
N GLU A 20 -1.90 13.65 9.14
CA GLU A 20 -0.77 12.97 9.76
C GLU A 20 -1.12 11.54 10.22
N VAL A 21 -2.41 11.25 10.48
CA VAL A 21 -2.86 9.93 10.95
C VAL A 21 -2.52 8.84 9.93
N LEU A 22 -2.69 9.12 8.64
CA LEU A 22 -2.33 8.16 7.59
C LEU A 22 -0.82 7.94 7.54
N GLN A 23 -0.01 8.98 7.72
CA GLN A 23 1.45 8.84 7.78
C GLN A 23 1.89 8.07 9.03
N GLN A 24 1.28 8.33 10.19
CA GLN A 24 1.52 7.56 11.40
C GLN A 24 1.17 6.07 11.22
N ALA A 25 0.08 5.78 10.52
CA ALA A 25 -0.31 4.41 10.20
C ALA A 25 0.71 3.73 9.26
N ARG A 26 1.17 4.42 8.21
CA ARG A 26 2.17 3.89 7.26
C ARG A 26 3.48 3.49 7.96
N VAL A 27 3.94 4.29 8.92
CA VAL A 27 5.21 4.02 9.62
C VAL A 27 5.03 3.17 10.89
N ALA A 28 3.81 2.75 11.22
CA ALA A 28 3.50 2.05 12.47
C ALA A 28 4.28 0.74 12.66
N HIS A 29 4.64 0.08 11.57
CA HIS A 29 5.40 -1.18 11.56
C HIS A 29 6.75 -1.05 10.83
N LEU A 30 7.26 0.18 10.64
CA LEU A 30 8.50 0.41 9.90
C LEU A 30 9.69 -0.39 10.46
N ALA A 31 9.75 -0.60 11.78
CA ALA A 31 10.79 -1.38 12.44
C ALA A 31 10.80 -2.88 12.03
N ALA A 32 9.68 -3.42 11.53
CA ALA A 32 9.63 -4.80 11.04
C ALA A 32 10.49 -5.02 9.77
N LEU A 33 10.92 -3.94 9.13
CA LEU A 33 11.79 -3.99 7.94
C LEU A 33 13.29 -3.94 8.27
N ASP A 34 13.69 -3.81 9.54
CA ASP A 34 15.09 -3.56 9.92
C ASP A 34 16.08 -4.64 9.45
N GLN A 35 15.61 -5.85 9.24
CA GLN A 35 16.41 -6.99 8.77
C GLN A 35 16.19 -7.28 7.27
N ALA A 36 15.39 -6.46 6.58
CA ALA A 36 15.14 -6.66 5.17
C ALA A 36 16.36 -6.26 4.33
N GLU A 37 16.73 -7.11 3.37
CA GLU A 37 17.86 -6.91 2.46
C GLU A 37 17.41 -6.48 1.06
N ASN A 38 16.13 -6.73 0.70
CA ASN A 38 15.54 -6.35 -0.58
C ASN A 38 14.06 -6.03 -0.43
N ILE A 39 13.68 -4.77 -0.61
CA ILE A 39 12.33 -4.27 -0.31
C ILE A 39 11.61 -3.86 -1.59
N LEU A 40 10.35 -4.33 -1.73
CA LEU A 40 9.43 -3.90 -2.77
C LEU A 40 8.39 -2.92 -2.19
N LEU A 41 8.32 -1.71 -2.73
CA LEU A 41 7.25 -0.76 -2.47
C LEU A 41 6.32 -0.69 -3.68
N VAL A 42 5.03 -0.90 -3.47
CA VAL A 42 4.03 -0.89 -4.54
C VAL A 42 2.97 0.18 -4.29
N GLY A 43 2.75 1.04 -5.28
CA GLY A 43 1.81 2.14 -5.17
C GLY A 43 2.23 3.19 -4.14
N GLU A 44 3.53 3.46 -4.05
CA GLU A 44 4.13 4.36 -3.04
C GLU A 44 3.60 5.80 -3.11
N GLY A 45 3.07 6.18 -4.28
CA GLY A 45 2.59 7.54 -4.50
C GLY A 45 3.72 8.58 -4.41
N PRO A 46 3.56 9.66 -3.61
CA PRO A 46 4.53 10.76 -3.57
C PRO A 46 5.82 10.48 -2.77
N GLY A 47 6.08 9.25 -2.33
CA GLY A 47 7.33 8.86 -1.68
C GLY A 47 7.42 9.13 -0.18
N ARG A 48 6.29 9.33 0.51
CA ARG A 48 6.31 9.66 1.95
C ARG A 48 6.79 8.51 2.84
N PHE A 49 6.44 7.28 2.50
CA PHE A 49 6.95 6.12 3.23
C PHE A 49 8.39 5.82 2.80
N LEU A 50 8.70 5.90 1.51
CA LEU A 50 10.07 5.78 1.00
C LEU A 50 11.03 6.71 1.73
N GLN A 51 10.65 7.97 1.95
CA GLN A 51 11.47 8.93 2.71
C GLN A 51 11.71 8.47 4.15
N ALA A 52 10.66 7.99 4.85
CA ALA A 52 10.77 7.48 6.21
C ALA A 52 11.64 6.21 6.28
N LEU A 53 11.48 5.30 5.32
CA LEU A 53 12.28 4.08 5.20
C LEU A 53 13.74 4.42 4.94
N ARG A 54 14.05 5.35 4.04
CA ARG A 54 15.41 5.81 3.75
C ARG A 54 16.10 6.47 4.94
N ALA A 55 15.36 7.24 5.73
CA ALA A 55 15.90 7.82 6.96
C ALA A 55 16.33 6.73 7.96
N ARG A 56 15.68 5.56 7.96
CA ARG A 56 15.98 4.43 8.82
C ARG A 56 17.02 3.48 8.22
N GLN A 57 16.91 3.21 6.92
CA GLN A 57 17.74 2.25 6.19
C GLN A 57 18.26 2.89 4.88
N PRO A 58 19.32 3.68 4.94
CA PRO A 58 19.80 4.44 3.79
C PRO A 58 20.39 3.56 2.67
N ALA A 59 20.88 2.36 3.00
CA ALA A 59 21.64 1.51 2.06
C ALA A 59 20.86 0.30 1.52
N VAL A 60 19.67 -0.02 2.05
CA VAL A 60 18.91 -1.19 1.60
C VAL A 60 18.45 -1.03 0.15
N PRO A 61 18.59 -2.03 -0.72
CA PRO A 61 17.99 -2.03 -2.06
C PRO A 61 16.48 -1.93 -1.99
N ILE A 62 15.89 -0.96 -2.70
CA ILE A 62 14.45 -0.77 -2.78
C ILE A 62 14.02 -0.75 -4.25
N THR A 63 13.01 -1.52 -4.58
CA THR A 63 12.28 -1.42 -5.85
C THR A 63 10.95 -0.73 -5.59
N VAL A 64 10.67 0.35 -6.31
CA VAL A 64 9.39 1.08 -6.27
C VAL A 64 8.64 0.82 -7.57
N ILE A 65 7.41 0.30 -7.47
CA ILE A 65 6.53 0.07 -8.61
C ILE A 65 5.29 0.94 -8.47
N ASP A 66 4.98 1.73 -9.48
CA ASP A 66 3.75 2.51 -9.58
C ASP A 66 3.29 2.60 -11.04
N ALA A 67 1.99 2.59 -11.28
CA ALA A 67 1.43 2.75 -12.62
C ALA A 67 1.48 4.20 -13.14
N SER A 68 1.69 5.18 -12.25
CA SER A 68 1.75 6.60 -12.56
C SER A 68 3.18 7.10 -12.71
N THR A 69 3.55 7.52 -13.91
CA THR A 69 4.85 8.16 -14.18
C THR A 69 5.06 9.39 -13.29
N LYS A 70 4.02 10.20 -13.11
CA LYS A 70 4.10 11.43 -12.29
C LYS A 70 4.33 11.14 -10.81
N MET A 71 3.73 10.06 -10.27
CA MET A 71 4.00 9.64 -8.90
C MET A 71 5.45 9.18 -8.75
N LEU A 72 5.98 8.40 -9.71
CA LEU A 72 7.37 7.99 -9.71
C LEU A 72 8.34 9.17 -9.82
N GLU A 73 8.02 10.20 -10.58
CA GLU A 73 8.83 11.44 -10.66
C GLU A 73 8.89 12.14 -9.30
N VAL A 74 7.74 12.28 -8.60
CA VAL A 74 7.69 12.88 -7.27
C VAL A 74 8.44 12.02 -6.25
N ALA A 75 8.28 10.69 -6.29
CA ALA A 75 8.97 9.77 -5.40
C ALA A 75 10.50 9.78 -5.63
N ARG A 76 10.96 9.89 -6.88
CA ARG A 76 12.40 10.03 -7.20
C ARG A 76 13.02 11.28 -6.58
N ALA A 77 12.28 12.38 -6.53
CA ALA A 77 12.78 13.65 -5.97
C ALA A 77 13.03 13.57 -4.46
N VAL A 78 12.35 12.66 -3.74
CA VAL A 78 12.51 12.48 -2.29
C VAL A 78 13.26 11.20 -1.93
N GLY A 79 13.39 10.27 -2.88
CA GLY A 79 14.14 9.02 -2.71
C GLY A 79 15.63 9.26 -2.80
N SER A 80 16.39 8.74 -1.84
CA SER A 80 17.85 8.69 -1.83
C SER A 80 18.31 7.23 -1.77
N GLY A 81 19.60 6.98 -2.00
CA GLY A 81 20.19 5.64 -1.92
C GLY A 81 19.78 4.70 -3.08
N PRO A 82 20.07 3.39 -2.97
CA PRO A 82 19.89 2.40 -4.03
C PRO A 82 18.41 2.09 -4.28
N THR A 83 17.75 2.92 -5.11
CA THR A 83 16.32 2.78 -5.42
C THR A 83 16.11 2.61 -6.93
N THR A 84 15.44 1.52 -7.30
CA THR A 84 14.98 1.25 -8.67
C THR A 84 13.52 1.65 -8.79
N PHE A 85 13.17 2.48 -9.77
CA PHE A 85 11.80 2.91 -10.02
C PHE A 85 11.29 2.31 -11.33
N ILE A 86 10.18 1.60 -11.27
CA ILE A 86 9.59 0.87 -12.39
C ILE A 86 8.16 1.34 -12.58
N GLN A 87 7.86 1.82 -13.78
CA GLN A 87 6.47 2.07 -14.16
C GLN A 87 5.84 0.76 -14.62
N ALA A 88 4.86 0.26 -13.87
CA ALA A 88 4.10 -0.94 -14.23
C ALA A 88 2.70 -0.94 -13.62
N ASP A 89 1.74 -1.45 -14.38
CA ASP A 89 0.39 -1.78 -13.93
C ASP A 89 0.36 -3.24 -13.48
N LEU A 90 0.20 -3.50 -12.19
CA LEU A 90 0.27 -4.86 -11.64
C LEU A 90 -0.78 -5.84 -12.18
N ILE A 91 -1.85 -5.34 -12.79
CA ILE A 91 -2.81 -6.21 -13.46
C ILE A 91 -2.28 -6.69 -14.81
N ARG A 92 -1.62 -5.81 -15.57
CA ARG A 92 -1.26 -6.04 -16.98
C ARG A 92 0.18 -6.48 -17.17
N ASP A 93 1.09 -5.85 -16.42
CA ASP A 93 2.52 -6.01 -16.65
C ASP A 93 3.11 -7.09 -15.72
N PRO A 94 4.12 -7.83 -16.16
CA PRO A 94 4.83 -8.76 -15.30
C PRO A 94 5.61 -8.01 -14.22
N LEU A 95 5.84 -8.69 -13.09
CA LEU A 95 6.81 -8.22 -12.10
C LEU A 95 8.23 -8.51 -12.58
N PRO A 96 9.21 -7.69 -12.19
CA PRO A 96 10.61 -8.04 -12.33
C PRO A 96 10.91 -9.38 -11.67
N THR A 97 11.83 -10.16 -12.26
CA THR A 97 12.35 -11.37 -11.65
C THR A 97 13.24 -10.98 -10.48
N SER A 98 12.71 -11.08 -9.27
CA SER A 98 13.42 -10.80 -8.02
C SER A 98 12.71 -11.52 -6.88
N GLU A 99 13.46 -11.78 -5.81
CA GLU A 99 12.90 -12.26 -4.55
C GLU A 99 12.96 -11.13 -3.53
N TRP A 100 11.80 -10.76 -2.99
CA TRP A 100 11.71 -9.72 -1.96
C TRP A 100 11.46 -10.34 -0.59
N ASP A 101 12.26 -9.96 0.37
CA ASP A 101 12.08 -10.31 1.78
C ASP A 101 11.17 -9.33 2.53
N ALA A 102 10.85 -8.20 1.90
CA ALA A 102 9.81 -7.31 2.36
C ALA A 102 8.98 -6.72 1.21
N ILE A 103 7.66 -6.71 1.39
CA ILE A 103 6.69 -6.07 0.50
C ILE A 103 5.93 -5.01 1.28
N VAL A 104 5.69 -3.86 0.68
CA VAL A 104 4.91 -2.79 1.29
C VAL A 104 3.86 -2.30 0.30
N THR A 105 2.61 -2.29 0.76
CA THR A 105 1.47 -1.77 0.01
C THR A 105 0.65 -0.84 0.91
N HIS A 106 0.69 0.46 0.63
CA HIS A 106 -0.02 1.47 1.42
C HIS A 106 -1.05 2.20 0.58
N CYS A 107 -2.33 2.17 0.97
CA CYS A 107 -3.46 2.73 0.24
C CYS A 107 -3.48 2.20 -1.22
N PHE A 108 -3.28 0.90 -1.36
CA PHE A 108 -3.07 0.28 -2.65
C PHE A 108 -4.02 -0.91 -2.89
N LEU A 109 -4.10 -1.86 -1.95
CA LEU A 109 -4.92 -3.06 -2.13
C LEU A 109 -6.42 -2.75 -2.14
N ASP A 110 -6.84 -1.73 -1.41
CA ASP A 110 -8.21 -1.23 -1.38
C ASP A 110 -8.68 -0.58 -2.70
N CYS A 111 -7.76 -0.37 -3.64
CA CYS A 111 -8.07 0.16 -4.97
C CYS A 111 -8.63 -0.89 -5.95
N PHE A 112 -8.53 -2.18 -5.63
CA PHE A 112 -8.89 -3.27 -6.54
C PHE A 112 -10.26 -3.87 -6.27
N ALA A 113 -10.94 -4.30 -7.34
CA ALA A 113 -12.11 -5.17 -7.23
C ALA A 113 -11.68 -6.58 -6.75
N PRO A 114 -12.56 -7.39 -6.13
CA PRO A 114 -12.17 -8.66 -5.50
C PRO A 114 -11.34 -9.60 -6.39
N LEU A 115 -11.69 -9.78 -7.66
CA LEU A 115 -10.93 -10.64 -8.57
C LEU A 115 -9.53 -10.09 -8.87
N SER A 116 -9.44 -8.79 -9.12
CA SER A 116 -8.15 -8.13 -9.37
C SER A 116 -7.29 -8.11 -8.11
N LEU A 117 -7.90 -7.97 -6.92
CA LEU A 117 -7.22 -8.05 -5.63
C LEU A 117 -6.54 -9.40 -5.45
N THR A 118 -7.26 -10.52 -5.71
CA THR A 118 -6.68 -11.87 -5.66
C THR A 118 -5.48 -11.98 -6.59
N GLN A 119 -5.62 -11.56 -7.86
CA GLN A 119 -4.53 -11.63 -8.84
C GLN A 119 -3.29 -10.81 -8.43
N VAL A 120 -3.50 -9.63 -7.86
CA VAL A 120 -2.42 -8.75 -7.38
C VAL A 120 -1.71 -9.39 -6.19
N ILE A 121 -2.45 -9.90 -5.21
CA ILE A 121 -1.85 -10.55 -4.03
C ILE A 121 -1.07 -11.79 -4.43
N GLU A 122 -1.62 -12.68 -5.28
CA GLU A 122 -0.91 -13.86 -5.79
C GLU A 122 0.37 -13.49 -6.54
N LYS A 123 0.30 -12.44 -7.38
CA LYS A 123 1.45 -11.97 -8.15
C LYS A 123 2.56 -11.48 -7.23
N LEU A 124 2.25 -10.67 -6.22
CA LEU A 124 3.21 -10.17 -5.24
C LEU A 124 3.77 -11.30 -4.37
N ALA A 125 2.90 -12.21 -3.91
CA ALA A 125 3.30 -13.34 -3.08
C ALA A 125 4.26 -14.30 -3.79
N ARG A 126 4.15 -14.47 -5.12
CA ARG A 126 5.11 -15.28 -5.89
C ARG A 126 6.52 -14.69 -5.92
N GLY A 127 6.66 -13.38 -5.81
CA GLY A 127 7.95 -12.71 -5.70
C GLY A 127 8.48 -12.59 -4.28
N ALA A 128 7.75 -13.07 -3.28
CA ALA A 128 8.14 -12.99 -1.88
C ALA A 128 8.98 -14.20 -1.46
N THR A 129 10.04 -13.98 -0.68
CA THR A 129 10.82 -15.06 -0.05
C THR A 129 9.98 -15.87 0.95
N PRO A 130 10.43 -17.08 1.36
CA PRO A 130 9.70 -17.90 2.33
C PRO A 130 9.50 -17.27 3.71
N ARG A 131 10.28 -16.24 4.06
CA ARG A 131 10.20 -15.51 5.34
C ARG A 131 9.83 -14.05 5.15
N ALA A 132 9.22 -13.71 4.02
CA ALA A 132 8.92 -12.33 3.70
C ALA A 132 7.98 -11.66 4.70
N THR A 133 8.24 -10.41 4.97
CA THR A 133 7.37 -9.49 5.69
C THR A 133 6.50 -8.71 4.68
N TRP A 134 5.20 -8.55 4.96
CA TRP A 134 4.34 -7.68 4.17
C TRP A 134 3.66 -6.64 5.06
N LEU A 135 3.97 -5.37 4.81
CA LEU A 135 3.33 -4.24 5.50
C LEU A 135 2.21 -3.68 4.65
N ILE A 136 1.03 -3.61 5.23
CA ILE A 136 -0.17 -3.10 4.57
C ILE A 136 -0.77 -1.98 5.41
N THR A 137 -1.04 -0.83 4.81
CA THR A 137 -1.81 0.23 5.46
C THR A 137 -2.90 0.67 4.51
N ASP A 138 -4.12 0.27 4.82
CA ASP A 138 -5.29 0.56 3.98
C ASP A 138 -6.49 1.00 4.83
N PHE A 139 -7.54 1.42 4.15
CA PHE A 139 -8.80 1.65 4.81
C PHE A 139 -9.37 0.33 5.33
N GLY A 140 -9.89 0.35 6.56
CA GLY A 140 -10.44 -0.81 7.23
C GLY A 140 -11.92 -0.65 7.55
N LEU A 141 -12.59 -1.77 7.81
CA LEU A 141 -13.98 -1.79 8.24
C LEU A 141 -14.08 -2.38 9.65
N PRO A 142 -14.36 -1.55 10.69
CA PRO A 142 -14.58 -2.04 12.05
C PRO A 142 -15.64 -3.15 12.12
N PRO A 143 -15.55 -4.11 13.05
CA PRO A 143 -16.40 -5.29 13.05
C PRO A 143 -17.89 -4.96 13.27
N SER A 144 -18.22 -3.95 14.10
CA SER A 144 -19.61 -3.63 14.45
C SER A 144 -19.81 -2.20 14.96
N GLY A 145 -21.05 -1.85 15.23
CA GLY A 145 -21.45 -0.62 15.89
C GLY A 145 -21.37 0.65 15.03
N TRP A 146 -21.47 1.82 15.69
CA TRP A 146 -21.47 3.14 15.03
C TRP A 146 -20.16 3.40 14.24
N ARG A 147 -19.05 2.83 14.70
CA ARG A 147 -17.74 2.93 14.03
C ARG A 147 -17.78 2.30 12.63
N ARG A 148 -18.44 1.14 12.50
CA ARG A 148 -18.66 0.47 11.21
C ARG A 148 -19.53 1.30 10.27
N GLN A 149 -20.61 1.90 10.78
CA GLN A 149 -21.50 2.74 9.98
C GLN A 149 -20.78 4.00 9.49
N ARG A 150 -20.02 4.65 10.38
CA ARG A 150 -19.17 5.79 10.02
C ARG A 150 -18.15 5.42 8.95
N ALA A 151 -17.46 4.29 9.09
CA ALA A 151 -16.48 3.80 8.13
C ALA A 151 -17.14 3.51 6.77
N ARG A 152 -18.31 2.87 6.74
CA ARG A 152 -19.06 2.64 5.50
C ARG A 152 -19.44 3.94 4.78
N LEU A 153 -19.87 4.95 5.51
CA LEU A 153 -20.19 6.26 4.92
C LEU A 153 -18.94 6.95 4.37
N ALA A 154 -17.85 6.92 5.14
CA ALA A 154 -16.56 7.47 4.70
C ALA A 154 -16.04 6.77 3.45
N HIS A 155 -16.11 5.43 3.41
CA HIS A 155 -15.74 4.64 2.23
C HIS A 155 -16.62 4.98 1.02
N ALA A 156 -17.94 5.05 1.19
CA ALA A 156 -18.86 5.36 0.11
C ALA A 156 -18.55 6.74 -0.53
N LEU A 157 -18.29 7.74 0.31
CA LEU A 157 -17.92 9.07 -0.14
C LEU A 157 -16.55 9.07 -0.84
N MET A 158 -15.56 8.42 -0.23
CA MET A 158 -14.21 8.30 -0.76
C MET A 158 -14.20 7.59 -2.12
N TYR A 159 -14.78 6.38 -2.22
CA TYR A 159 -14.83 5.64 -3.48
C TYR A 159 -15.59 6.40 -4.57
N ARG A 160 -16.68 7.11 -4.23
CA ARG A 160 -17.42 7.96 -5.18
C ARG A 160 -16.51 9.06 -5.73
N THR A 161 -15.77 9.74 -4.87
CA THR A 161 -14.86 10.83 -5.25
C THR A 161 -13.69 10.32 -6.09
N PHE A 162 -13.03 9.25 -5.65
CA PHE A 162 -11.88 8.68 -6.37
C PHE A 162 -12.27 8.06 -7.71
N ARG A 163 -13.45 7.42 -7.82
CA ARG A 163 -13.93 6.88 -9.10
C ARG A 163 -14.09 7.95 -10.17
N ILE A 164 -14.58 9.13 -9.79
CA ILE A 164 -14.71 10.27 -10.71
C ILE A 164 -13.32 10.77 -11.15
N ALA A 165 -12.38 10.82 -10.21
CA ALA A 165 -11.06 11.42 -10.43
C ALA A 165 -10.04 10.47 -11.09
N THR A 166 -10.10 9.14 -10.81
CA THR A 166 -9.03 8.18 -11.19
C THR A 166 -9.49 6.98 -11.98
N ARG A 167 -10.80 6.81 -12.23
CA ARG A 167 -11.38 5.57 -12.78
C ARG A 167 -11.07 4.34 -11.92
N LEU A 168 -11.12 4.51 -10.60
CA LEU A 168 -10.91 3.44 -9.63
C LEU A 168 -11.80 2.23 -9.94
N GLU A 169 -11.21 1.03 -9.94
CA GLU A 169 -11.92 -0.22 -10.23
C GLU A 169 -12.83 -0.62 -9.07
N ALA A 170 -12.34 -0.46 -7.84
CA ALA A 170 -13.07 -0.82 -6.63
C ALA A 170 -14.36 0.00 -6.50
N LYS A 171 -15.46 -0.71 -6.25
CA LYS A 171 -16.78 -0.11 -5.95
C LYS A 171 -17.06 -0.10 -4.45
N GLN A 172 -16.42 -0.99 -3.73
CA GLN A 172 -16.53 -1.18 -2.29
C GLN A 172 -15.23 -1.75 -1.73
N TRP A 173 -15.04 -1.61 -0.45
CA TRP A 173 -13.92 -2.21 0.27
C TRP A 173 -13.97 -3.74 0.21
N ALA A 174 -12.83 -4.37 -0.06
CA ALA A 174 -12.64 -5.81 0.00
C ALA A 174 -11.53 -6.13 1.03
N ASP A 175 -11.75 -7.16 1.86
CA ASP A 175 -10.77 -7.59 2.85
C ASP A 175 -9.70 -8.46 2.17
N PRO A 176 -8.42 -8.07 2.22
CA PRO A 176 -7.34 -8.85 1.62
C PRO A 176 -6.93 -10.08 2.44
N SER A 177 -7.42 -10.21 3.67
CA SER A 177 -6.91 -11.19 4.66
C SER A 177 -7.00 -12.63 4.17
N ALA A 178 -8.11 -13.03 3.55
CA ALA A 178 -8.27 -14.38 3.03
C ALA A 178 -7.23 -14.72 1.96
N ASN A 179 -7.03 -13.79 1.01
CA ASN A 179 -6.05 -13.95 -0.07
C ASN A 179 -4.60 -14.01 0.46
N LEU A 180 -4.29 -13.24 1.49
CA LEU A 180 -2.97 -13.27 2.14
C LEU A 180 -2.72 -14.61 2.82
N ILE A 181 -3.71 -15.13 3.56
CA ILE A 181 -3.63 -16.43 4.25
C ILE A 181 -3.46 -17.56 3.23
N GLU A 182 -4.22 -17.57 2.13
CA GLU A 182 -4.12 -18.54 1.05
C GLU A 182 -2.74 -18.55 0.38
N ASN A 183 -2.04 -17.40 0.40
CA ASN A 183 -0.68 -17.26 -0.11
C ASN A 183 0.42 -17.41 0.96
N GLY A 184 0.08 -18.00 2.12
CA GLY A 184 1.03 -18.39 3.16
C GLY A 184 1.42 -17.27 4.13
N PHE A 185 0.72 -16.13 4.14
CA PHE A 185 0.97 -15.06 5.10
C PHE A 185 0.07 -15.18 6.32
N GLN A 186 0.60 -14.87 7.49
CA GLN A 186 -0.12 -14.83 8.76
C GLN A 186 -0.04 -13.42 9.34
N LEU A 187 -1.15 -12.93 9.89
CA LEU A 187 -1.20 -11.63 10.54
C LEU A 187 -0.44 -11.67 11.88
N ALA A 188 0.72 -11.02 11.92
CA ALA A 188 1.52 -10.91 13.14
C ALA A 188 0.99 -9.79 14.05
N THR A 189 0.66 -8.63 13.49
CA THR A 189 0.18 -7.49 14.28
C THR A 189 -0.72 -6.59 13.45
N ARG A 190 -1.80 -6.09 14.06
CA ARG A 190 -2.68 -5.06 13.49
C ARG A 190 -2.77 -3.86 14.42
N ARG A 191 -2.61 -2.65 13.88
CA ARG A 191 -2.90 -1.39 14.57
C ARG A 191 -4.04 -0.65 13.87
N ALA A 192 -4.97 -0.14 14.68
CA ALA A 192 -6.13 0.59 14.18
C ALA A 192 -5.98 2.09 14.48
N PHE A 193 -6.23 2.92 13.47
CA PHE A 193 -6.20 4.37 13.55
C PHE A 193 -7.57 4.95 13.19
N SER A 194 -7.84 6.20 13.62
CA SER A 194 -9.11 6.88 13.35
C SER A 194 -10.34 6.02 13.68
N HIS A 195 -10.32 5.37 14.85
CA HIS A 195 -11.39 4.46 15.31
C HIS A 195 -11.63 3.25 14.40
N GLY A 196 -10.56 2.75 13.76
CA GLY A 196 -10.59 1.59 12.87
C GLY A 196 -10.91 1.88 11.41
N LEU A 197 -10.97 3.16 11.01
CA LEU A 197 -11.11 3.55 9.62
C LEU A 197 -9.84 3.29 8.80
N ILE A 198 -8.67 3.36 9.45
CA ILE A 198 -7.37 3.03 8.87
C ILE A 198 -6.79 1.89 9.68
N GLN A 199 -6.27 0.88 9.01
CA GLN A 199 -5.59 -0.27 9.59
C GLN A 199 -4.17 -0.34 9.06
N ALA A 200 -3.22 -0.58 9.95
CA ALA A 200 -1.85 -0.88 9.62
C ALA A 200 -1.55 -2.30 10.06
N ASP A 201 -1.23 -3.16 9.13
CA ASP A 201 -1.02 -4.59 9.31
C ASP A 201 0.43 -4.96 9.03
N HIS A 202 0.96 -5.80 9.88
CA HIS A 202 2.20 -6.54 9.66
C HIS A 202 1.85 -8.01 9.46
N TRP A 203 2.11 -8.50 8.26
CA TRP A 203 1.96 -9.89 7.86
C TRP A 203 3.32 -10.54 7.70
N GLN A 204 3.44 -11.80 8.05
CA GLN A 204 4.68 -12.57 7.92
C GLN A 204 4.39 -13.88 7.25
N ARG A 205 5.25 -14.27 6.30
CA ARG A 205 5.20 -15.57 5.66
C ARG A 205 5.84 -16.62 6.57
N GLY A 206 5.16 -17.73 6.84
CA GLY A 206 5.61 -18.82 7.69
C GLY A 206 5.79 -20.11 6.96
#